data_aa336ea53c6eda8a69adac0d43a83e8d
#
_entry.id   aa336ea53c6eda8a69adac0d43a83e8d
#
_cell.length_a   1.000
_cell.length_b   1.000
_cell.length_c   1.000
_cell.angle_alpha   90.00
_cell.angle_beta   90.00
_cell.angle_gamma   90.00
#
_symmetry.space_group_name_H-M   'P 1'
#
loop_
_entity.id
_entity.type
_entity.pdbx_description
1 polymer ?
#
loop_
_entity_poly.entity_id
_entity_poly.type
_entity_poly.pdbx_seq_one_letter_code
_entity_poly.pdbx_strand_id
1 'polypeptide(L)'
;MLDGLQKVEVFKRCNKELIENISKNILIKNVQADTTILNHGDDTKHVYVILEGSVIIAQLAEDGKIVGLELVKSGGSFGEMSAIDGSTRSASVISLGPVKLGIINYTFFRSNILEDSNFCRSLLVKFTRIVRRANQQIFSLATANARKRLLLQMVRLSSIDKSNPTVMVLEKGLSHNAIGSFAGISRETVTRLISELKSSNIIWSSETGNLEMNIEKVYKELKSLLNT
;
A
#
# COMPACT_ATOMS: atom_id res chain seq x y z
N MET A 1 -5.62 3.51 -22.28
CA MET A 1 -4.30 3.69 -21.65
C MET A 1 -4.15 5.08 -21.06
N LEU A 2 -4.41 6.16 -21.78
CA LEU A 2 -4.33 7.56 -21.30
C LEU A 2 -5.17 7.79 -20.04
N ASP A 3 -6.44 7.37 -20.03
CA ASP A 3 -7.33 7.49 -18.87
C ASP A 3 -6.82 6.76 -17.63
N GLY A 4 -6.11 5.64 -17.82
CA GLY A 4 -5.48 4.90 -16.73
C GLY A 4 -4.30 5.65 -16.11
N LEU A 5 -3.46 6.27 -16.95
CA LEU A 5 -2.31 7.05 -16.49
C LEU A 5 -2.72 8.33 -15.77
N GLN A 6 -3.77 9.03 -16.23
CA GLN A 6 -4.30 10.21 -15.54
C GLN A 6 -4.88 9.90 -14.15
N LYS A 7 -5.28 8.64 -13.90
CA LYS A 7 -5.72 8.19 -12.57
C LYS A 7 -4.56 7.93 -11.61
N VAL A 8 -3.33 7.80 -12.12
CA VAL A 8 -2.14 7.60 -11.29
C VAL A 8 -1.88 8.87 -10.48
N GLU A 9 -1.79 8.72 -9.15
CA GLU A 9 -1.79 9.84 -8.20
C GLU A 9 -0.72 10.89 -8.50
N VAL A 10 0.51 10.45 -8.83
CA VAL A 10 1.62 11.34 -9.12
C VAL A 10 1.49 12.06 -10.46
N PHE A 11 0.64 11.57 -11.37
CA PHE A 11 0.43 12.16 -12.71
C PHE A 11 -0.82 13.03 -12.80
N LYS A 12 -1.68 13.06 -11.79
CA LYS A 12 -2.97 13.79 -11.83
C LYS A 12 -2.85 15.28 -12.17
N ARG A 13 -1.71 15.89 -11.89
CA ARG A 13 -1.45 17.32 -12.11
C ARG A 13 -0.58 17.58 -13.34
N CYS A 14 -0.05 16.54 -13.98
CA CYS A 14 0.76 16.66 -15.17
C CYS A 14 -0.09 17.12 -16.35
N ASN A 15 0.52 17.85 -17.30
CA ASN A 15 -0.14 18.26 -18.51
C ASN A 15 -0.41 17.07 -19.44
N LYS A 16 -1.30 17.29 -20.41
CA LYS A 16 -1.72 16.24 -21.35
C LYS A 16 -0.56 15.74 -22.21
N GLU A 17 0.33 16.63 -22.63
CA GLU A 17 1.49 16.33 -23.47
C GLU A 17 2.44 15.32 -22.77
N LEU A 18 2.76 15.56 -21.48
CA LEU A 18 3.58 14.63 -20.71
C LEU A 18 2.89 13.27 -20.56
N ILE A 19 1.58 13.23 -20.31
CA ILE A 19 0.83 11.96 -20.20
C ILE A 19 0.84 11.19 -21.52
N GLU A 20 0.67 11.88 -22.65
CA GLU A 20 0.78 11.27 -23.99
C GLU A 20 2.18 10.73 -24.24
N ASN A 21 3.22 11.47 -23.86
CA ASN A 21 4.61 11.04 -23.97
C ASN A 21 4.88 9.80 -23.10
N ILE A 22 4.43 9.79 -21.86
CA ILE A 22 4.51 8.60 -20.98
C ILE A 22 3.79 7.42 -21.63
N SER A 23 2.61 7.61 -22.18
CA SER A 23 1.81 6.54 -22.77
C SER A 23 2.48 5.84 -23.97
N LYS A 24 3.35 6.55 -24.68
CA LYS A 24 4.13 6.04 -25.82
C LYS A 24 5.41 5.29 -25.36
N ASN A 25 5.90 5.57 -24.17
CA ASN A 25 7.18 5.07 -23.64
C ASN A 25 7.03 4.09 -22.47
N ILE A 26 5.79 3.74 -22.08
CA ILE A 26 5.51 2.81 -20.99
C ILE A 26 5.36 1.38 -21.52
N LEU A 27 6.01 0.43 -20.83
CA LEU A 27 5.84 -1.00 -21.10
C LEU A 27 4.76 -1.57 -20.16
N ILE A 28 3.78 -2.26 -20.72
CA ILE A 28 2.74 -2.92 -19.93
C ILE A 28 3.16 -4.36 -19.62
N LYS A 29 3.04 -4.75 -18.36
CA LYS A 29 3.34 -6.10 -17.88
C LYS A 29 2.22 -6.61 -16.97
N ASN A 30 1.72 -7.81 -17.27
CA ASN A 30 0.83 -8.54 -16.36
C ASN A 30 1.68 -9.43 -15.45
N VAL A 31 1.35 -9.43 -14.15
CA VAL A 31 2.04 -10.19 -13.11
C VAL A 31 1.00 -11.02 -12.38
N GLN A 32 1.32 -12.30 -12.12
CA GLN A 32 0.47 -13.22 -11.37
C GLN A 32 0.43 -12.86 -9.88
N ALA A 33 -0.52 -13.44 -9.16
CA ALA A 33 -0.59 -13.33 -7.71
C ALA A 33 0.70 -13.85 -7.04
N ASP A 34 0.99 -13.36 -5.86
CA ASP A 34 2.10 -13.80 -4.98
C ASP A 34 3.49 -13.79 -5.66
N THR A 35 3.66 -12.88 -6.64
CA THR A 35 4.91 -12.75 -7.38
C THR A 35 5.74 -11.59 -6.83
N THR A 36 7.03 -11.84 -6.56
CA THR A 36 7.98 -10.77 -6.25
C THR A 36 8.34 -10.01 -7.51
N ILE A 37 8.03 -8.73 -7.54
CA ILE A 37 8.26 -7.81 -8.67
C ILE A 37 9.63 -7.15 -8.55
N LEU A 38 10.01 -6.76 -7.33
CA LEU A 38 11.31 -6.19 -6.97
C LEU A 38 11.80 -6.85 -5.67
N ASN A 39 13.11 -7.07 -5.56
CA ASN A 39 13.74 -7.46 -4.29
C ASN A 39 14.43 -6.25 -3.64
N HIS A 40 14.43 -6.22 -2.32
CA HIS A 40 15.30 -5.31 -1.57
C HIS A 40 16.76 -5.51 -1.99
N GLY A 41 17.48 -4.41 -2.19
CA GLY A 41 18.89 -4.44 -2.59
C GLY A 41 19.16 -4.58 -4.09
N ASP A 42 18.16 -4.88 -4.94
CA ASP A 42 18.32 -4.91 -6.40
C ASP A 42 18.82 -3.56 -6.93
N ASP A 43 19.73 -3.58 -7.92
CA ASP A 43 20.26 -2.37 -8.56
C ASP A 43 19.45 -1.91 -9.79
N THR A 44 18.17 -2.28 -9.85
CA THR A 44 17.26 -1.82 -10.90
C THR A 44 16.69 -0.44 -10.54
N LYS A 45 16.40 0.40 -11.57
CA LYS A 45 15.98 1.80 -11.34
C LYS A 45 14.71 2.20 -12.12
N HIS A 46 13.99 1.24 -12.72
CA HIS A 46 12.71 1.52 -13.38
C HIS A 46 11.65 1.97 -12.36
N VAL A 47 10.72 2.81 -12.80
CA VAL A 47 9.58 3.24 -12.02
C VAL A 47 8.34 2.48 -12.49
N TYR A 48 7.48 2.12 -11.56
CA TYR A 48 6.30 1.30 -11.82
C TYR A 48 5.03 2.06 -11.41
N VAL A 49 3.99 1.94 -12.22
CA VAL A 49 2.64 2.41 -11.90
C VAL A 49 1.68 1.22 -11.90
N ILE A 50 0.76 1.19 -10.96
CA ILE A 50 -0.24 0.14 -10.87
C ILE A 50 -1.47 0.59 -11.66
N LEU A 51 -1.76 -0.10 -12.76
CA LEU A 51 -2.93 0.13 -13.57
C LEU A 51 -4.15 -0.63 -13.03
N GLU A 52 -3.93 -1.90 -12.61
CA GLU A 52 -4.95 -2.76 -12.02
C GLU A 52 -4.31 -3.63 -10.93
N GLY A 53 -5.09 -3.95 -9.87
CA GLY A 53 -4.64 -4.79 -8.75
C GLY A 53 -3.93 -3.99 -7.63
N SER A 54 -3.19 -4.70 -6.79
CA SER A 54 -2.47 -4.13 -5.64
C SER A 54 -1.22 -4.92 -5.30
N VAL A 55 -0.24 -4.23 -4.69
CA VAL A 55 1.03 -4.80 -4.25
C VAL A 55 1.32 -4.42 -2.79
N ILE A 56 2.09 -5.24 -2.10
CA ILE A 56 2.69 -4.93 -0.80
C ILE A 56 4.14 -4.53 -1.02
N ILE A 57 4.54 -3.40 -0.44
CA ILE A 57 5.94 -3.01 -0.25
C ILE A 57 6.33 -3.50 1.14
N ALA A 58 7.38 -4.30 1.24
CA ALA A 58 7.80 -4.93 2.49
C ALA A 58 9.32 -5.09 2.56
N GLN A 59 9.84 -5.20 3.78
CA GLN A 59 11.20 -5.64 4.05
C GLN A 59 11.19 -7.02 4.72
N LEU A 60 12.17 -7.83 4.38
CA LEU A 60 12.44 -9.12 4.99
C LEU A 60 13.57 -8.93 6.01
N ALA A 61 13.29 -9.22 7.27
CA ALA A 61 14.31 -9.26 8.31
C ALA A 61 15.15 -10.53 8.23
N GLU A 62 16.34 -10.54 8.83
CA GLU A 62 17.26 -11.69 8.82
C GLU A 62 16.65 -12.96 9.42
N ASP A 63 15.74 -12.81 10.38
CA ASP A 63 14.98 -13.91 10.99
C ASP A 63 13.83 -14.44 10.12
N GLY A 64 13.70 -13.95 8.88
CA GLY A 64 12.64 -14.30 7.95
C GLY A 64 11.31 -13.58 8.18
N LYS A 65 11.23 -12.67 9.15
CA LYS A 65 10.03 -11.89 9.43
C LYS A 65 9.81 -10.84 8.35
N ILE A 66 8.59 -10.79 7.82
CA ILE A 66 8.19 -9.78 6.85
C ILE A 66 7.63 -8.56 7.60
N VAL A 67 8.14 -7.38 7.29
CA VAL A 67 7.65 -6.10 7.78
C VAL A 67 6.98 -5.35 6.63
N GLY A 68 5.65 -5.26 6.67
CA GLY A 68 4.86 -4.51 5.68
C GLY A 68 5.01 -3.01 5.88
N LEU A 69 5.43 -2.31 4.83
CA LEU A 69 5.63 -0.86 4.84
C LEU A 69 4.43 -0.14 4.23
N GLU A 70 4.02 -0.55 3.04
CA GLU A 70 2.93 0.09 2.31
C GLU A 70 2.13 -0.92 1.47
N LEU A 71 0.80 -0.71 1.42
CA LEU A 71 -0.10 -1.31 0.44
C LEU A 71 -0.32 -0.27 -0.67
N VAL A 72 0.11 -0.59 -1.90
CA VAL A 72 -0.09 0.26 -3.07
C VAL A 72 -1.14 -0.37 -3.97
N LYS A 73 -2.20 0.39 -4.28
CA LYS A 73 -3.35 -0.03 -5.09
C LYS A 73 -3.28 0.60 -6.49
N SER A 74 -4.20 0.19 -7.35
CA SER A 74 -4.42 0.82 -8.67
C SER A 74 -4.44 2.35 -8.56
N GLY A 75 -3.71 3.03 -9.43
CA GLY A 75 -3.45 4.47 -9.39
C GLY A 75 -2.25 4.87 -8.54
N GLY A 76 -1.60 3.94 -7.84
CA GLY A 76 -0.34 4.18 -7.12
C GLY A 76 0.90 3.94 -7.99
N SER A 77 2.06 4.31 -7.45
CA SER A 77 3.38 4.09 -8.07
C SER A 77 4.37 3.57 -7.03
N PHE A 78 5.44 2.91 -7.49
CA PHE A 78 6.55 2.47 -6.65
C PHE A 78 7.86 2.39 -7.44
N GLY A 79 8.98 2.26 -6.73
CA GLY A 79 10.32 2.16 -7.32
C GLY A 79 10.94 3.49 -7.71
N GLU A 80 10.31 4.62 -7.39
CA GLU A 80 10.81 5.96 -7.66
C GLU A 80 12.01 6.35 -6.80
N MET A 81 12.15 5.82 -5.58
CA MET A 81 13.25 6.21 -4.67
C MET A 81 14.61 5.94 -5.30
N SER A 82 14.87 4.70 -5.71
CA SER A 82 16.13 4.34 -6.38
C SER A 82 16.32 5.02 -7.75
N ALA A 83 15.23 5.42 -8.41
CA ALA A 83 15.32 6.21 -9.64
C ALA A 83 15.72 7.67 -9.39
N ILE A 84 15.47 8.20 -8.19
CA ILE A 84 15.79 9.58 -7.79
C ILE A 84 17.20 9.67 -7.23
N ASP A 85 17.51 8.84 -6.22
CA ASP A 85 18.74 8.94 -5.45
C ASP A 85 19.89 8.05 -5.94
N GLY A 86 19.60 7.15 -6.90
CA GLY A 86 20.59 6.22 -7.46
C GLY A 86 20.91 5.02 -6.57
N SER A 87 20.32 4.92 -5.37
CA SER A 87 20.51 3.80 -4.44
C SER A 87 19.86 2.49 -4.96
N THR A 88 20.17 1.36 -4.32
CA THR A 88 19.48 0.08 -4.57
C THR A 88 18.02 0.14 -4.10
N ARG A 89 17.21 -0.88 -4.42
CA ARG A 89 15.82 -0.97 -3.99
C ARG A 89 15.71 -0.97 -2.46
N SER A 90 14.98 -0.01 -1.92
CA SER A 90 14.79 0.15 -0.46
C SER A 90 13.91 -0.93 0.17
N ALA A 91 13.12 -1.64 -0.63
CA ALA A 91 12.21 -2.68 -0.17
C ALA A 91 11.86 -3.65 -1.30
N SER A 92 11.37 -4.83 -0.95
CA SER A 92 10.75 -5.78 -1.87
C SER A 92 9.33 -5.36 -2.20
N VAL A 93 8.83 -5.72 -3.39
CA VAL A 93 7.46 -5.48 -3.84
C VAL A 93 6.85 -6.78 -4.30
N ILE A 94 5.72 -7.16 -3.71
CA ILE A 94 5.05 -8.45 -3.94
C ILE A 94 3.59 -8.18 -4.35
N SER A 95 3.11 -8.86 -5.39
CA SER A 95 1.71 -8.76 -5.83
C SER A 95 0.77 -9.52 -4.88
N LEU A 96 -0.37 -8.92 -4.50
CA LEU A 96 -1.40 -9.57 -3.66
C LEU A 96 -2.35 -10.45 -4.48
N GLY A 97 -2.52 -10.13 -5.74
CA GLY A 97 -3.34 -10.82 -6.71
C GLY A 97 -2.78 -10.56 -8.10
N PRO A 98 -3.50 -10.88 -9.18
CA PRO A 98 -3.09 -10.46 -10.51
C PRO A 98 -2.97 -8.93 -10.58
N VAL A 99 -1.85 -8.44 -11.13
CA VAL A 99 -1.53 -7.01 -11.23
C VAL A 99 -1.16 -6.65 -12.65
N LYS A 100 -1.67 -5.53 -13.13
CA LYS A 100 -1.24 -4.93 -14.39
C LYS A 100 -0.41 -3.70 -14.11
N LEU A 101 0.84 -3.74 -14.53
CA LEU A 101 1.83 -2.70 -14.30
C LEU A 101 2.13 -1.92 -15.57
N GLY A 102 2.36 -0.63 -15.43
CA GLY A 102 3.08 0.18 -16.38
C GLY A 102 4.52 0.36 -15.89
N ILE A 103 5.51 0.00 -16.69
CA ILE A 103 6.93 0.11 -16.39
C ILE A 103 7.50 1.29 -17.16
N ILE A 104 8.06 2.25 -16.45
CA ILE A 104 8.69 3.44 -16.99
C ILE A 104 10.20 3.26 -16.90
N ASN A 105 10.87 3.33 -18.05
CA ASN A 105 12.32 3.22 -18.11
C ASN A 105 13.01 4.34 -17.29
N TYR A 106 14.11 4.01 -16.64
CA TYR A 106 14.88 4.91 -15.80
C TYR A 106 15.33 6.19 -16.54
N THR A 107 15.92 6.04 -17.72
CA THR A 107 16.41 7.17 -18.51
C THR A 107 15.25 8.11 -18.89
N PHE A 108 14.15 7.54 -19.39
CA PHE A 108 12.95 8.32 -19.72
C PHE A 108 12.35 9.02 -18.49
N PHE A 109 12.31 8.33 -17.35
CA PHE A 109 11.83 8.91 -16.09
C PHE A 109 12.65 10.14 -15.70
N ARG A 110 13.97 10.04 -15.71
CA ARG A 110 14.85 11.13 -15.34
C ARG A 110 14.79 12.32 -16.29
N SER A 111 14.82 12.06 -17.60
CA SER A 111 14.95 13.11 -18.61
C SER A 111 13.63 13.81 -18.96
N ASN A 112 12.48 13.22 -18.64
CA ASN A 112 11.18 13.73 -19.09
C ASN A 112 10.18 13.91 -17.96
N ILE A 113 10.14 12.98 -16.99
CA ILE A 113 9.10 13.01 -15.94
C ILE A 113 9.59 13.79 -14.72
N LEU A 114 10.83 13.56 -14.30
CA LEU A 114 11.39 14.21 -13.12
C LEU A 114 11.64 15.72 -13.34
N GLU A 115 11.71 16.16 -14.58
CA GLU A 115 11.82 17.59 -14.94
C GLU A 115 10.47 18.34 -14.89
N ASP A 116 9.35 17.63 -14.80
CA ASP A 116 8.03 18.26 -14.68
C ASP A 116 7.75 18.70 -13.24
N SER A 117 7.55 19.98 -13.03
CA SER A 117 7.34 20.56 -11.69
C SER A 117 6.04 20.09 -11.01
N ASN A 118 4.98 19.77 -11.78
CA ASN A 118 3.72 19.27 -11.24
C ASN A 118 3.87 17.82 -10.79
N PHE A 119 4.65 17.01 -11.54
CA PHE A 119 5.02 15.68 -11.11
C PHE A 119 5.83 15.74 -9.81
N CYS A 120 6.90 16.54 -9.77
CA CYS A 120 7.76 16.72 -8.59
C CYS A 120 6.95 17.15 -7.36
N ARG A 121 6.03 18.10 -7.52
CA ARG A 121 5.12 18.52 -6.45
C ARG A 121 4.23 17.37 -5.96
N SER A 122 3.67 16.57 -6.87
CA SER A 122 2.85 15.41 -6.52
C SER A 122 3.66 14.33 -5.79
N LEU A 123 4.89 14.12 -6.22
CA LEU A 123 5.84 13.21 -5.61
C LEU A 123 6.25 13.65 -4.19
N LEU A 124 6.53 14.94 -3.97
CA LEU A 124 6.80 15.50 -2.64
C LEU A 124 5.60 15.29 -1.69
N VAL A 125 4.37 15.49 -2.17
CA VAL A 125 3.17 15.21 -1.38
C VAL A 125 3.08 13.71 -1.04
N LYS A 126 3.39 12.82 -1.99
CA LYS A 126 3.45 11.37 -1.74
C LYS A 126 4.48 11.06 -0.64
N PHE A 127 5.71 11.55 -0.75
CA PHE A 127 6.75 11.31 0.26
C PHE A 127 6.39 11.89 1.63
N THR A 128 5.78 13.08 1.69
CA THR A 128 5.29 13.64 2.94
C THR A 128 4.29 12.70 3.63
N ARG A 129 3.40 12.07 2.86
CA ARG A 129 2.46 11.08 3.42
C ARG A 129 3.17 9.82 3.91
N ILE A 130 4.17 9.33 3.16
CA ILE A 130 4.99 8.18 3.57
C ILE A 130 5.69 8.47 4.90
N VAL A 131 6.35 9.62 5.03
CA VAL A 131 7.03 10.02 6.28
C VAL A 131 6.04 10.14 7.45
N ARG A 132 4.88 10.79 7.25
CA ARG A 132 3.84 10.88 8.30
C ARG A 132 3.35 9.50 8.74
N ARG A 133 3.15 8.57 7.80
CA ARG A 133 2.74 7.19 8.10
C ARG A 133 3.83 6.43 8.85
N ALA A 134 5.09 6.57 8.45
CA ALA A 134 6.22 5.95 9.14
C ALA A 134 6.30 6.46 10.59
N ASN A 135 6.17 7.76 10.83
CA ASN A 135 6.15 8.34 12.18
C ASN A 135 4.98 7.80 13.03
N GLN A 136 3.79 7.69 12.44
CA GLN A 136 2.62 7.09 13.13
C GLN A 136 2.85 5.61 13.45
N GLN A 137 3.50 4.87 12.55
CA GLN A 137 3.83 3.47 12.76
C GLN A 137 4.84 3.31 13.91
N ILE A 138 5.91 4.10 13.93
CA ILE A 138 6.92 4.12 15.00
C ILE A 138 6.23 4.42 16.34
N PHE A 139 5.41 5.46 16.39
CA PHE A 139 4.66 5.83 17.61
C PHE A 139 3.74 4.68 18.06
N SER A 140 3.00 4.07 17.12
CA SER A 140 2.12 2.94 17.43
C SER A 140 2.87 1.72 17.96
N LEU A 141 4.04 1.41 17.40
CA LEU A 141 4.87 0.31 17.87
C LEU A 141 5.40 0.55 19.29
N ALA A 142 5.71 1.80 19.64
CA ALA A 142 6.23 2.18 20.95
C ALA A 142 5.15 2.27 22.04
N THR A 143 3.90 2.59 21.68
CA THR A 143 2.87 2.99 22.67
C THR A 143 1.60 2.14 22.67
N ALA A 144 1.34 1.36 21.60
CA ALA A 144 0.09 0.63 21.47
C ALA A 144 0.28 -0.87 21.72
N ASN A 145 -0.69 -1.49 22.40
CA ASN A 145 -0.75 -2.95 22.51
C ASN A 145 -1.11 -3.62 21.15
N ALA A 146 -0.97 -4.94 21.09
CA ALA A 146 -1.18 -5.70 19.86
C ALA A 146 -2.59 -5.52 19.23
N ARG A 147 -3.63 -5.43 20.08
CA ARG A 147 -5.02 -5.26 19.64
C ARG A 147 -5.23 -3.89 18.98
N LYS A 148 -4.71 -2.84 19.58
CA LYS A 148 -4.78 -1.47 19.05
C LYS A 148 -3.99 -1.35 17.75
N ARG A 149 -2.77 -1.92 17.67
CA ARG A 149 -1.98 -1.95 16.44
C ARG A 149 -2.71 -2.66 15.30
N LEU A 150 -3.33 -3.82 15.59
CA LEU A 150 -4.13 -4.53 14.62
C LEU A 150 -5.28 -3.68 14.08
N LEU A 151 -6.09 -3.09 14.95
CA LEU A 151 -7.23 -2.26 14.53
C LEU A 151 -6.79 -1.04 13.71
N LEU A 152 -5.72 -0.35 14.12
CA LEU A 152 -5.16 0.78 13.35
C LEU A 152 -4.75 0.36 11.95
N GLN A 153 -4.10 -0.80 11.80
CA GLN A 153 -3.72 -1.29 10.47
C GLN A 153 -4.92 -1.78 9.66
N MET A 154 -5.89 -2.43 10.27
CA MET A 154 -7.12 -2.84 9.57
C MET A 154 -7.87 -1.62 9.01
N VAL A 155 -8.02 -0.54 9.80
CA VAL A 155 -8.60 0.73 9.31
C VAL A 155 -7.80 1.28 8.13
N ARG A 156 -6.47 1.31 8.24
CA ARG A 156 -5.57 1.82 7.19
C ARG A 156 -5.64 1.02 5.88
N LEU A 157 -5.78 -0.31 5.99
CA LEU A 157 -5.80 -1.25 4.85
C LEU A 157 -7.20 -1.40 4.24
N SER A 158 -8.20 -0.74 4.81
CA SER A 158 -9.60 -0.80 4.38
C SER A 158 -9.99 0.40 3.52
N SER A 159 -11.12 0.29 2.89
CA SER A 159 -11.83 1.39 2.23
C SER A 159 -13.29 1.42 2.71
N ILE A 160 -13.92 2.60 2.70
CA ILE A 160 -15.33 2.72 3.02
C ILE A 160 -16.14 2.02 1.93
N ASP A 161 -17.12 1.22 2.34
CA ASP A 161 -18.04 0.58 1.41
C ASP A 161 -18.88 1.63 0.67
N LYS A 162 -19.01 1.48 -0.64
CA LYS A 162 -19.74 2.46 -1.46
C LYS A 162 -21.25 2.42 -1.27
N SER A 163 -21.77 1.26 -0.87
CA SER A 163 -23.19 1.02 -0.64
C SER A 163 -23.61 1.28 0.80
N ASN A 164 -22.66 1.19 1.75
CA ASN A 164 -22.89 1.42 3.17
C ASN A 164 -21.74 2.22 3.81
N PRO A 165 -21.89 3.56 3.96
CA PRO A 165 -20.83 4.41 4.48
C PRO A 165 -20.49 4.19 5.96
N THR A 166 -21.24 3.33 6.68
CA THR A 166 -20.94 2.94 8.06
C THR A 166 -20.02 1.72 8.16
N VAL A 167 -19.67 1.12 7.00
CA VAL A 167 -18.88 -0.10 6.90
C VAL A 167 -17.55 0.19 6.20
N MET A 168 -16.48 -0.36 6.74
CA MET A 168 -15.18 -0.45 6.07
C MET A 168 -14.95 -1.89 5.60
N VAL A 169 -14.42 -2.04 4.40
CA VAL A 169 -14.06 -3.31 3.78
C VAL A 169 -12.55 -3.41 3.68
N LEU A 170 -11.99 -4.47 4.26
CA LEU A 170 -10.56 -4.75 4.16
C LEU A 170 -10.21 -5.13 2.71
N GLU A 171 -9.06 -4.68 2.23
CA GLU A 171 -8.57 -5.01 0.89
C GLU A 171 -8.49 -6.52 0.68
N LYS A 172 -8.97 -6.97 -0.49
CA LYS A 172 -8.94 -8.39 -0.87
C LYS A 172 -7.51 -8.91 -0.98
N GLY A 173 -7.34 -10.19 -0.68
CA GLY A 173 -6.05 -10.88 -0.79
C GLY A 173 -5.11 -10.67 0.40
N LEU A 174 -5.47 -9.83 1.40
CA LEU A 174 -4.66 -9.68 2.60
C LEU A 174 -4.82 -10.89 3.52
N SER A 175 -3.80 -11.74 3.58
CA SER A 175 -3.73 -12.83 4.55
C SER A 175 -3.48 -12.32 5.97
N HIS A 176 -3.76 -13.14 7.00
CA HIS A 176 -3.42 -12.81 8.39
C HIS A 176 -1.93 -12.55 8.58
N ASN A 177 -1.07 -13.22 7.80
CA ASN A 177 0.37 -12.95 7.80
C ASN A 177 0.67 -11.54 7.27
N ALA A 178 0.05 -11.15 6.14
CA ALA A 178 0.21 -9.80 5.58
C ALA A 178 -0.29 -8.72 6.55
N ILE A 179 -1.46 -8.90 7.17
CA ILE A 179 -2.00 -7.96 8.17
C ILE A 179 -1.04 -7.86 9.37
N GLY A 180 -0.53 -9.01 9.84
CA GLY A 180 0.42 -9.08 10.95
C GLY A 180 1.72 -8.35 10.66
N SER A 181 2.22 -8.44 9.43
CA SER A 181 3.44 -7.75 9.01
C SER A 181 3.32 -6.23 9.11
N PHE A 182 2.15 -5.66 8.79
CA PHE A 182 1.88 -4.23 8.97
C PHE A 182 1.69 -3.85 10.45
N ALA A 183 1.09 -4.73 11.26
CA ALA A 183 0.83 -4.45 12.67
C ALA A 183 2.03 -4.76 13.59
N GLY A 184 3.08 -5.40 13.08
CA GLY A 184 4.21 -5.87 13.87
C GLY A 184 3.83 -6.94 14.89
N ILE A 185 2.91 -7.86 14.52
CA ILE A 185 2.44 -8.98 15.36
C ILE A 185 2.43 -10.29 14.56
N SER A 186 2.47 -11.43 15.25
CA SER A 186 2.48 -12.73 14.59
C SER A 186 1.13 -13.07 13.96
N ARG A 187 1.13 -13.98 12.98
CA ARG A 187 -0.07 -14.50 12.32
C ARG A 187 -1.06 -15.09 13.32
N GLU A 188 -0.57 -15.84 14.31
CA GLU A 188 -1.35 -16.47 15.37
C GLU A 188 -2.07 -15.41 16.21
N THR A 189 -1.35 -14.33 16.57
CA THR A 189 -1.92 -13.19 17.29
C THR A 189 -3.01 -12.49 16.46
N VAL A 190 -2.78 -12.28 15.17
CA VAL A 190 -3.81 -11.73 14.25
C VAL A 190 -5.05 -12.63 14.24
N THR A 191 -4.86 -13.95 14.05
CA THR A 191 -5.97 -14.92 13.99
C THR A 191 -6.81 -14.88 15.26
N ARG A 192 -6.17 -14.92 16.44
CA ARG A 192 -6.85 -14.83 17.74
C ARG A 192 -7.62 -13.52 17.91
N LEU A 193 -6.96 -12.37 17.64
CA LEU A 193 -7.58 -11.07 17.79
C LEU A 193 -8.75 -10.83 16.81
N ILE A 194 -8.64 -11.30 15.57
CA ILE A 194 -9.74 -11.28 14.59
C ILE A 194 -10.94 -12.10 15.10
N SER A 195 -10.69 -13.28 15.67
CA SER A 195 -11.76 -14.10 16.28
C SER A 195 -12.46 -13.37 17.43
N GLU A 196 -11.71 -12.74 18.32
CA GLU A 196 -12.25 -11.92 19.42
C GLU A 196 -13.06 -10.72 18.91
N LEU A 197 -12.60 -10.04 17.86
CA LEU A 197 -13.31 -8.91 17.26
C LEU A 197 -14.60 -9.35 16.54
N LYS A 198 -14.61 -10.57 15.98
CA LYS A 198 -15.83 -11.18 15.40
C LYS A 198 -16.85 -11.51 16.48
N SER A 199 -16.45 -12.15 17.58
CA SER A 199 -17.36 -12.46 18.67
C SER A 199 -17.95 -11.21 19.35
N SER A 200 -17.24 -10.07 19.30
CA SER A 200 -17.74 -8.76 19.77
C SER A 200 -18.57 -8.02 18.70
N ASN A 201 -18.84 -8.61 17.54
CA ASN A 201 -19.55 -7.99 16.42
C ASN A 201 -18.97 -6.64 15.97
N ILE A 202 -17.65 -6.46 16.11
CA ILE A 202 -16.92 -5.27 15.62
C ILE A 202 -16.58 -5.48 14.15
N ILE A 203 -16.22 -6.72 13.78
CA ILE A 203 -15.91 -7.16 12.43
C ILE A 203 -16.69 -8.42 12.09
N TRP A 204 -16.89 -8.69 10.80
CA TRP A 204 -17.52 -9.91 10.30
C TRP A 204 -16.98 -10.30 8.93
N SER A 205 -17.29 -11.50 8.46
CA SER A 205 -17.05 -11.90 7.07
C SER A 205 -18.32 -11.68 6.28
N SER A 206 -18.21 -10.99 5.13
CA SER A 206 -19.34 -10.85 4.19
C SER A 206 -19.61 -12.16 3.44
N GLU A 207 -20.74 -12.24 2.74
CA GLU A 207 -21.08 -13.35 1.84
C GLU A 207 -20.02 -13.57 0.74
N THR A 208 -19.34 -12.50 0.32
CA THR A 208 -18.25 -12.55 -0.65
C THR A 208 -16.89 -12.93 -0.04
N GLY A 209 -16.87 -13.26 1.27
CA GLY A 209 -15.65 -13.64 2.00
C GLY A 209 -14.72 -12.47 2.36
N ASN A 210 -15.14 -11.23 2.12
CA ASN A 210 -14.36 -10.05 2.57
C ASN A 210 -14.48 -9.88 4.09
N LEU A 211 -13.45 -9.35 4.71
CA LEU A 211 -13.51 -8.92 6.10
C LEU A 211 -14.05 -7.49 6.15
N GLU A 212 -15.16 -7.32 6.84
CA GLU A 212 -15.86 -6.05 6.99
C GLU A 212 -15.87 -5.60 8.45
N MET A 213 -15.97 -4.30 8.70
CA MET A 213 -15.96 -3.74 10.05
C MET A 213 -16.88 -2.52 10.16
N ASN A 214 -17.54 -2.40 11.32
CA ASN A 214 -18.38 -1.24 11.63
C ASN A 214 -17.49 -0.07 12.08
N ILE A 215 -17.59 1.06 11.39
CA ILE A 215 -16.77 2.25 11.64
C ILE A 215 -16.92 2.74 13.08
N GLU A 216 -18.14 2.91 13.57
CA GLU A 216 -18.41 3.44 14.91
C GLU A 216 -17.86 2.53 16.00
N LYS A 217 -18.10 1.21 15.89
CA LYS A 217 -17.61 0.21 16.86
C LYS A 217 -16.08 0.17 16.89
N VAL A 218 -15.42 0.22 15.72
CA VAL A 218 -13.96 0.25 15.63
C VAL A 218 -13.39 1.50 16.30
N TYR A 219 -13.97 2.69 16.05
CA TYR A 219 -13.52 3.91 16.70
C TYR A 219 -13.78 3.93 18.21
N LYS A 220 -14.90 3.37 18.67
CA LYS A 220 -15.19 3.20 20.10
C LYS A 220 -14.16 2.29 20.78
N GLU A 221 -13.84 1.16 20.15
CA GLU A 221 -12.81 0.23 20.60
C GLU A 221 -11.42 0.90 20.67
N LEU A 222 -11.04 1.63 19.63
CA LEU A 222 -9.78 2.36 19.60
C LEU A 222 -9.69 3.43 20.71
N LYS A 223 -10.80 4.11 21.04
CA LYS A 223 -10.86 5.06 22.16
C LYS A 223 -10.73 4.39 23.52
N SER A 224 -11.37 3.24 23.73
CA SER A 224 -11.25 2.51 24.99
C SER A 224 -9.80 2.07 25.27
N LEU A 225 -9.05 1.72 24.23
CA LEU A 225 -7.63 1.36 24.29
C LEU A 225 -6.66 2.56 24.44
N LEU A 226 -7.16 3.80 24.51
CA LEU A 226 -6.37 4.99 24.84
C LEU A 226 -6.28 5.23 26.35
N ASN A 227 -7.22 4.65 27.11
CA ASN A 227 -7.36 4.89 28.56
C ASN A 227 -6.80 3.72 29.40
N THR A 228 -6.20 2.74 28.75
CA THR A 228 -5.49 1.60 29.36
C THR A 228 -3.99 1.66 29.03
#